data_64d58c5db4ee266fe5759f70d5d25aba
#
_entry.id   64d58c5db4ee266fe5759f70d5d25aba
#
_cell.length_a   1.000
_cell.length_b   1.000
_cell.length_c   1.000
_cell.angle_alpha   90.00
_cell.angle_beta   90.00
_cell.angle_gamma   90.00
#
_symmetry.space_group_name_H-M   'P 1'
#
loop_
_entity.id
_entity.type
_entity.pdbx_description
1 polymer ?
#
loop_
_entity_poly.entity_id
_entity_poly.type
_entity_poly.pdbx_seq_one_letter_code
_entity_poly.pdbx_strand_id
1 'polypeptide(L)'
;SGMFPVGSMPVLQLQITSDSTDHYESKTGFRTKDAVLRKQTGVSVSGTLEEVTKQNLAMVMSGKVTEVSASTIADRSLGTVEAGTMIDLGERNLSEVKFKDGADTDIDANTYVLDSAFGTVIFNIAPTGDVKWSGKAGKLTRTAIANDIGNEYRFFFKGVDTYKGDKVAVTLWRVEFS
;
A
#
# COMPACT_ATOMS: atom_id res chain seq x y z
N SER A 1 6.62 8.88 19.98
CA SER A 1 5.85 8.39 18.83
C SER A 1 4.41 8.87 18.98
N GLY A 2 3.89 9.64 18.01
CA GLY A 2 2.54 10.16 18.01
C GLY A 2 1.53 9.15 17.46
N MET A 3 0.27 9.28 17.87
CA MET A 3 -0.85 8.58 17.23
C MET A 3 -1.32 9.41 16.03
N PHE A 4 -1.67 8.75 14.94
CA PHE A 4 -2.34 9.40 13.81
C PHE A 4 -3.79 8.88 13.71
N PRO A 5 -4.74 9.73 13.32
CA PRO A 5 -6.12 9.32 13.15
C PRO A 5 -6.26 8.43 11.90
N VAL A 6 -6.93 7.31 12.05
CA VAL A 6 -7.25 6.40 10.92
C VAL A 6 -8.60 6.73 10.25
N GLY A 7 -9.32 7.72 10.78
CA GLY A 7 -10.65 8.10 10.30
C GLY A 7 -11.77 7.30 10.95
N SER A 8 -12.93 7.31 10.30
CA SER A 8 -14.12 6.60 10.78
C SER A 8 -14.02 5.10 10.55
N MET A 9 -14.39 4.32 11.56
CA MET A 9 -14.50 2.86 11.50
C MET A 9 -15.92 2.45 11.87
N PRO A 10 -16.82 2.29 10.91
CA PRO A 10 -18.22 1.94 11.19
C PRO A 10 -18.36 0.51 11.75
N VAL A 11 -17.40 -0.35 11.45
CA VAL A 11 -17.39 -1.74 11.93
C VAL A 11 -16.03 -2.05 12.54
N LEU A 12 -16.04 -2.48 13.79
CA LEU A 12 -14.88 -3.04 14.49
C LEU A 12 -15.30 -4.33 15.18
N GLN A 13 -14.70 -5.44 14.81
CA GLN A 13 -14.95 -6.75 15.42
C GLN A 13 -13.70 -7.26 16.10
N LEU A 14 -13.87 -7.71 17.32
CA LEU A 14 -12.83 -8.35 18.14
C LEU A 14 -13.20 -9.81 18.32
N GLN A 15 -12.33 -10.71 17.89
CA GLN A 15 -12.50 -12.15 18.07
C GLN A 15 -11.38 -12.70 18.95
N ILE A 16 -11.75 -13.30 20.08
CA ILE A 16 -10.80 -13.98 20.96
C ILE A 16 -10.82 -15.46 20.61
N THR A 17 -9.68 -15.99 20.25
CA THR A 17 -9.48 -17.43 20.01
C THR A 17 -8.64 -18.01 21.13
N SER A 18 -9.05 -19.16 21.64
CA SER A 18 -8.30 -19.90 22.65
C SER A 18 -8.10 -21.33 22.19
N ASP A 19 -6.85 -21.74 22.03
CA ASP A 19 -6.52 -23.12 21.75
C ASP A 19 -6.31 -23.85 23.08
N SER A 20 -7.02 -24.96 23.25
CA SER A 20 -6.97 -25.76 24.46
C SER A 20 -6.82 -27.25 24.12
N THR A 21 -6.10 -27.96 24.95
CA THR A 21 -6.02 -29.42 24.89
C THR A 21 -6.60 -30.03 26.13
N ASP A 22 -7.48 -30.98 25.91
CA ASP A 22 -8.06 -31.77 27.02
C ASP A 22 -7.04 -32.80 27.50
N HIS A 23 -6.80 -32.80 28.78
CA HIS A 23 -6.03 -33.85 29.46
C HIS A 23 -6.97 -34.87 30.06
N TYR A 24 -6.70 -36.16 29.79
CA TYR A 24 -7.49 -37.25 30.28
C TYR A 24 -6.67 -38.08 31.29
N GLU A 25 -7.27 -38.41 32.39
CA GLU A 25 -6.67 -39.29 33.39
C GLU A 25 -6.44 -40.72 32.79
N SER A 26 -5.30 -41.29 33.12
CA SER A 26 -4.96 -42.69 32.69
C SER A 26 -4.78 -43.66 33.88
N LYS A 27 -4.97 -43.22 35.14
CA LYS A 27 -4.67 -44.05 36.31
C LYS A 27 -5.77 -45.04 36.67
N THR A 28 -7.04 -44.72 36.41
CA THR A 28 -8.18 -45.51 36.88
C THR A 28 -8.79 -46.39 35.78
N GLY A 29 -8.28 -46.36 34.53
CA GLY A 29 -8.85 -47.06 33.40
C GLY A 29 -10.10 -46.41 32.79
N PHE A 30 -10.71 -45.47 33.46
CA PHE A 30 -11.77 -44.62 32.92
C PHE A 30 -11.13 -43.32 32.42
N ARG A 31 -11.18 -43.12 31.14
CA ARG A 31 -10.68 -41.86 30.48
C ARG A 31 -11.59 -40.71 30.82
N THR A 32 -11.55 -40.24 32.05
CA THR A 32 -12.26 -39.02 32.49
C THR A 32 -11.38 -37.79 32.25
N LYS A 33 -12.00 -36.74 31.77
CA LYS A 33 -11.32 -35.44 31.55
C LYS A 33 -11.04 -34.83 32.94
N ASP A 34 -9.76 -34.69 33.28
CA ASP A 34 -9.33 -34.15 34.55
C ASP A 34 -8.80 -32.73 34.49
N ALA A 35 -8.33 -32.30 33.31
CA ALA A 35 -7.84 -30.94 33.14
C ALA A 35 -8.02 -30.43 31.70
N VAL A 36 -8.14 -29.10 31.57
CA VAL A 36 -8.08 -28.37 30.31
C VAL A 36 -6.83 -27.50 30.28
N LEU A 37 -5.88 -27.83 29.45
CA LEU A 37 -4.67 -27.03 29.27
C LEU A 37 -4.89 -26.02 28.17
N ARG A 38 -4.90 -24.74 28.52
CA ARG A 38 -4.90 -23.63 27.52
C ARG A 38 -3.49 -23.47 26.95
N LYS A 39 -3.33 -23.67 25.64
CA LYS A 39 -2.04 -23.57 24.97
C LYS A 39 -1.75 -22.15 24.50
N GLN A 40 -2.73 -21.52 23.90
CA GLN A 40 -2.55 -20.20 23.30
C GLN A 40 -3.86 -19.43 23.29
N THR A 41 -3.78 -18.14 23.55
CA THR A 41 -4.90 -17.21 23.36
C THR A 41 -4.48 -16.18 22.31
N GLY A 42 -5.24 -16.11 21.25
CA GLY A 42 -5.06 -15.11 20.19
C GLY A 42 -6.21 -14.12 20.19
N VAL A 43 -5.94 -12.90 19.77
CA VAL A 43 -6.97 -11.89 19.50
C VAL A 43 -6.82 -11.45 18.07
N SER A 44 -7.86 -11.64 17.27
CA SER A 44 -7.94 -11.08 15.93
C SER A 44 -8.90 -9.91 15.91
N VAL A 45 -8.54 -8.92 15.09
CA VAL A 45 -9.32 -7.69 14.93
C VAL A 45 -9.62 -7.52 13.47
N SER A 46 -10.88 -7.34 13.12
CA SER A 46 -11.29 -6.96 11.78
C SER A 46 -12.13 -5.69 11.83
N GLY A 47 -12.02 -4.88 10.80
CA GLY A 47 -12.74 -3.62 10.74
C GLY A 47 -12.75 -3.03 9.34
N THR A 48 -13.66 -2.11 9.12
CA THR A 48 -13.75 -1.35 7.86
C THR A 48 -13.30 0.08 8.09
N LEU A 49 -12.35 0.54 7.28
CA LEU A 49 -11.93 1.93 7.25
C LEU A 49 -12.70 2.65 6.12
N GLU A 50 -13.33 3.77 6.43
CA GLU A 50 -14.05 4.58 5.43
C GLU A 50 -13.10 5.50 4.64
N GLU A 51 -11.98 5.89 5.24
CA GLU A 51 -11.05 6.83 4.63
C GLU A 51 -9.79 6.12 4.11
N VAL A 52 -9.56 6.23 2.79
CA VAL A 52 -8.34 5.76 2.15
C VAL A 52 -7.31 6.89 2.16
N THR A 53 -6.61 7.05 3.29
CA THR A 53 -5.46 7.95 3.38
C THR A 53 -4.18 7.20 2.99
N LYS A 54 -3.12 7.94 2.61
CA LYS A 54 -1.81 7.36 2.30
C LYS A 54 -1.24 6.54 3.47
N GLN A 55 -1.50 7.01 4.70
CA GLN A 55 -1.05 6.37 5.93
C GLN A 55 -1.84 5.09 6.21
N ASN A 56 -3.18 5.12 6.06
CA ASN A 56 -4.02 3.94 6.22
C ASN A 56 -3.65 2.85 5.20
N LEU A 57 -3.44 3.26 3.94
CA LEU A 57 -3.03 2.33 2.88
C LEU A 57 -1.67 1.70 3.20
N ALA A 58 -0.69 2.49 3.62
CA ALA A 58 0.62 1.97 4.00
C ALA A 58 0.52 1.01 5.20
N MET A 59 -0.27 1.34 6.21
CA MET A 59 -0.48 0.52 7.39
C MET A 59 -1.08 -0.85 7.03
N VAL A 60 -2.19 -0.86 6.28
CA VAL A 60 -2.90 -2.10 5.91
C VAL A 60 -2.09 -2.96 4.96
N MET A 61 -1.31 -2.37 4.06
CA MET A 61 -0.50 -3.09 3.09
C MET A 61 0.94 -3.37 3.55
N SER A 62 1.23 -3.22 4.84
CA SER A 62 2.59 -3.37 5.39
C SER A 62 3.61 -2.61 4.55
N GLY A 63 3.28 -1.38 4.21
CA GLY A 63 4.01 -0.58 3.24
C GLY A 63 4.66 0.66 3.87
N LYS A 64 5.51 1.29 3.08
CA LYS A 64 6.21 2.53 3.46
C LYS A 64 5.81 3.65 2.53
N VAL A 65 5.42 4.79 3.11
CA VAL A 65 5.19 6.03 2.36
C VAL A 65 6.52 6.75 2.20
N THR A 66 6.87 7.07 0.96
CA THR A 66 8.07 7.83 0.63
C THR A 66 7.71 9.00 -0.28
N GLU A 67 8.18 10.18 0.04
CA GLU A 67 8.07 11.34 -0.83
C GLU A 67 9.23 11.36 -1.82
N VAL A 68 8.89 11.45 -3.11
CA VAL A 68 9.86 11.58 -4.20
C VAL A 68 9.89 13.04 -4.61
N SER A 69 11.05 13.65 -4.54
CA SER A 69 11.26 15.04 -4.94
C SER A 69 11.19 15.20 -6.45
N ALA A 70 10.86 16.41 -6.90
CA ALA A 70 10.94 16.77 -8.31
C ALA A 70 12.38 16.58 -8.83
N SER A 71 12.50 16.13 -10.07
CA SER A 71 13.78 15.88 -10.74
C SER A 71 13.74 16.34 -12.18
N THR A 72 14.93 16.61 -12.74
CA THR A 72 15.09 16.90 -14.17
C THR A 72 15.72 15.69 -14.85
N ILE A 73 15.13 15.29 -15.96
CA ILE A 73 15.57 14.16 -16.76
C ILE A 73 16.19 14.72 -18.04
N ALA A 74 17.36 14.23 -18.39
CA ALA A 74 18.04 14.60 -19.62
C ALA A 74 18.41 13.35 -20.42
N ASP A 75 18.03 13.31 -21.68
CA ASP A 75 18.39 12.32 -22.68
C ASP A 75 18.31 10.85 -22.21
N ARG A 76 17.25 10.51 -21.44
CA ARG A 76 17.03 9.13 -21.01
C ARG A 76 16.57 8.29 -22.19
N SER A 77 17.33 7.23 -22.51
CA SER A 77 17.01 6.30 -23.59
C SER A 77 15.78 5.46 -23.26
N LEU A 78 14.92 5.27 -24.26
CA LEU A 78 13.79 4.34 -24.28
C LEU A 78 14.07 3.11 -25.15
N GLY A 79 15.20 3.11 -25.86
CA GLY A 79 15.49 2.11 -26.87
C GLY A 79 14.68 2.31 -28.15
N THR A 80 14.60 1.26 -28.97
CA THR A 80 13.77 1.25 -30.18
C THR A 80 12.30 1.10 -29.80
N VAL A 81 11.46 1.96 -30.35
CA VAL A 81 10.04 2.07 -30.00
C VAL A 81 9.17 1.67 -31.19
N GLU A 82 8.16 0.85 -30.94
CA GLU A 82 7.16 0.46 -31.92
C GLU A 82 5.91 1.37 -31.86
N ALA A 83 5.33 1.65 -33.03
CA ALA A 83 4.09 2.43 -33.12
C ALA A 83 2.93 1.69 -32.41
N GLY A 84 2.08 2.44 -31.72
CA GLY A 84 0.90 1.93 -31.02
C GLY A 84 1.19 1.24 -29.68
N THR A 85 2.46 1.12 -29.29
CA THR A 85 2.83 0.54 -27.97
C THR A 85 2.88 1.62 -26.90
N MET A 86 2.26 1.36 -25.75
CA MET A 86 2.33 2.24 -24.58
C MET A 86 3.64 2.00 -23.83
N ILE A 87 4.36 3.08 -23.60
CA ILE A 87 5.66 3.07 -22.90
C ILE A 87 5.53 3.85 -21.60
N ASP A 88 5.97 3.27 -20.49
CA ASP A 88 6.10 3.95 -19.20
C ASP A 88 7.48 4.65 -19.14
N LEU A 89 7.47 5.96 -18.98
CA LEU A 89 8.68 6.78 -18.84
C LEU A 89 9.35 6.64 -17.47
N GLY A 90 8.69 5.94 -16.52
CA GLY A 90 9.21 5.69 -15.17
C GLY A 90 9.03 6.84 -14.19
N GLU A 91 8.54 7.97 -14.66
CA GLU A 91 8.33 9.18 -13.86
C GLU A 91 6.88 9.66 -13.99
N ARG A 92 6.43 10.51 -13.08
CA ARG A 92 5.03 10.99 -13.02
C ARG A 92 4.99 12.51 -12.89
N ASN A 93 3.80 13.10 -13.17
CA ASN A 93 3.61 14.54 -13.13
C ASN A 93 4.63 15.30 -14.00
N LEU A 94 4.75 14.84 -15.23
CA LEU A 94 5.75 15.32 -16.16
C LEU A 94 5.40 16.71 -16.72
N SER A 95 6.42 17.51 -16.98
CA SER A 95 6.34 18.79 -17.67
C SER A 95 7.54 19.00 -18.61
N GLU A 96 7.38 19.86 -19.60
CA GLU A 96 8.44 20.20 -20.56
C GLU A 96 9.05 18.97 -21.24
N VAL A 97 8.21 17.94 -21.51
CA VAL A 97 8.68 16.69 -22.13
C VAL A 97 9.00 16.91 -23.60
N LYS A 98 10.16 16.42 -24.00
CA LYS A 98 10.62 16.38 -25.39
C LYS A 98 11.18 15.00 -25.71
N PHE A 99 10.95 14.57 -26.94
CA PHE A 99 11.49 13.31 -27.46
C PHE A 99 12.40 13.58 -28.65
N LYS A 100 13.48 12.81 -28.74
CA LYS A 100 14.41 12.83 -29.87
C LYS A 100 14.56 11.43 -30.44
N ASP A 101 14.74 11.34 -31.75
CA ASP A 101 15.03 10.09 -32.45
C ASP A 101 16.51 9.70 -32.35
N GLY A 102 16.89 8.57 -32.95
CA GLY A 102 18.28 8.08 -32.95
C GLY A 102 19.29 9.00 -33.66
N ALA A 103 18.83 9.99 -34.43
CA ALA A 103 19.65 11.02 -35.07
C ALA A 103 19.68 12.33 -34.25
N ASP A 104 19.22 12.33 -32.99
CA ASP A 104 19.06 13.51 -32.13
C ASP A 104 18.12 14.59 -32.69
N THR A 105 17.21 14.23 -33.60
CA THR A 105 16.19 15.11 -34.15
C THR A 105 14.96 15.12 -33.27
N ASP A 106 14.39 16.31 -33.02
CA ASP A 106 13.17 16.45 -32.22
C ASP A 106 11.98 15.75 -32.90
N ILE A 107 11.26 14.92 -32.17
CA ILE A 107 10.06 14.23 -32.64
C ILE A 107 8.86 15.17 -32.51
N ASP A 108 8.08 15.32 -33.60
CA ASP A 108 6.90 16.19 -33.65
C ASP A 108 5.84 15.72 -32.62
N ALA A 109 5.35 16.66 -31.82
CA ALA A 109 4.34 16.40 -30.79
C ALA A 109 3.01 15.83 -31.35
N ASN A 110 2.72 16.02 -32.65
CA ASN A 110 1.55 15.43 -33.28
C ASN A 110 1.69 13.93 -33.58
N THR A 111 2.89 13.36 -33.48
CA THR A 111 3.18 11.96 -33.78
C THR A 111 3.09 11.04 -32.57
N TYR A 112 2.83 11.59 -31.40
CA TYR A 112 2.67 10.81 -30.17
C TYR A 112 1.57 11.38 -29.27
N VAL A 113 1.07 10.55 -28.36
CA VAL A 113 0.14 10.93 -27.28
C VAL A 113 0.84 10.73 -25.95
N LEU A 114 1.01 11.81 -25.20
CA LEU A 114 1.65 11.81 -23.89
C LEU A 114 0.60 12.00 -22.79
N ASP A 115 0.54 11.07 -21.84
CA ASP A 115 -0.11 11.30 -20.55
C ASP A 115 0.93 11.76 -19.54
N SER A 116 1.02 13.06 -19.34
CA SER A 116 2.01 13.66 -18.46
C SER A 116 1.76 13.36 -16.98
N ALA A 117 0.50 13.13 -16.57
CA ALA A 117 0.16 12.83 -15.18
C ALA A 117 0.68 11.43 -14.79
N PHE A 118 0.44 10.44 -15.64
CA PHE A 118 0.88 9.07 -15.43
C PHE A 118 2.24 8.74 -16.07
N GLY A 119 2.83 9.66 -16.83
CA GLY A 119 4.14 9.48 -17.45
C GLY A 119 4.17 8.34 -18.47
N THR A 120 3.12 8.21 -19.27
CA THR A 120 3.04 7.22 -20.33
C THR A 120 2.97 7.91 -21.70
N VAL A 121 3.57 7.29 -22.71
CA VAL A 121 3.55 7.81 -24.08
C VAL A 121 3.21 6.69 -25.06
N ILE A 122 2.47 7.03 -26.11
CA ILE A 122 2.18 6.16 -27.24
C ILE A 122 2.60 6.91 -28.50
N PHE A 123 3.50 6.34 -29.31
CA PHE A 123 3.89 6.88 -30.60
C PHE A 123 2.94 6.37 -31.68
N ASN A 124 2.31 7.27 -32.41
CA ASN A 124 1.45 6.91 -33.55
C ASN A 124 2.25 6.44 -34.76
N ILE A 125 3.48 6.94 -34.89
CA ILE A 125 4.45 6.57 -35.92
C ILE A 125 5.72 6.15 -35.19
N ALA A 126 6.29 4.99 -35.56
CA ALA A 126 7.54 4.52 -34.98
C ALA A 126 8.70 5.49 -35.32
N PRO A 127 9.35 6.07 -34.29
CA PRO A 127 10.54 6.86 -34.50
C PRO A 127 11.72 5.99 -34.98
N THR A 128 12.69 6.59 -35.65
CA THR A 128 13.85 5.86 -36.13
C THR A 128 14.93 5.77 -35.06
N GLY A 129 15.43 4.56 -34.80
CA GLY A 129 16.56 4.33 -33.90
C GLY A 129 16.21 4.40 -32.42
N ASP A 130 17.21 4.74 -31.60
CA ASP A 130 17.06 4.85 -30.13
C ASP A 130 16.38 6.17 -29.76
N VAL A 131 15.18 6.08 -29.19
CA VAL A 131 14.42 7.26 -28.75
C VAL A 131 14.92 7.69 -27.38
N LYS A 132 15.21 8.97 -27.25
CA LYS A 132 15.57 9.62 -26.00
C LYS A 132 14.51 10.62 -25.58
N TRP A 133 14.35 10.79 -24.28
CA TRP A 133 13.44 11.81 -23.76
C TRP A 133 14.07 12.66 -22.67
N SER A 134 13.64 13.89 -22.60
CA SER A 134 14.04 14.88 -21.60
C SER A 134 12.80 15.57 -21.06
N GLY A 135 12.83 15.98 -19.81
CA GLY A 135 11.71 16.67 -19.16
C GLY A 135 11.92 16.88 -17.68
N LYS A 136 10.88 17.32 -17.00
CA LYS A 136 10.85 17.52 -15.54
C LYS A 136 9.79 16.63 -14.94
N ALA A 137 10.13 15.89 -13.89
CA ALA A 137 9.21 15.13 -13.08
C ALA A 137 8.79 15.93 -11.85
N GLY A 138 7.50 15.95 -11.55
CA GLY A 138 6.95 16.61 -10.38
C GLY A 138 7.12 15.78 -9.11
N LYS A 139 6.84 16.41 -7.97
CA LYS A 139 6.79 15.70 -6.69
C LYS A 139 5.68 14.65 -6.69
N LEU A 140 5.94 13.51 -6.09
CA LEU A 140 4.94 12.47 -5.87
C LEU A 140 5.14 11.78 -4.53
N THR A 141 4.08 11.16 -4.04
CA THR A 141 4.15 10.27 -2.89
C THR A 141 4.04 8.84 -3.39
N ARG A 142 5.01 8.02 -3.06
CA ARG A 142 5.04 6.59 -3.40
C ARG A 142 4.74 5.78 -2.14
N THR A 143 3.76 4.89 -2.23
CA THR A 143 3.52 3.88 -1.20
C THR A 143 4.04 2.55 -1.71
N ALA A 144 5.14 2.08 -1.12
CA ALA A 144 5.65 0.75 -1.42
C ALA A 144 4.83 -0.27 -0.61
N ILE A 145 4.41 -1.36 -1.23
CA ILE A 145 3.60 -2.41 -0.62
C ILE A 145 4.53 -3.53 -0.14
N ALA A 146 4.23 -4.13 1.02
CA ALA A 146 4.95 -5.27 1.60
C ALA A 146 6.46 -5.04 1.84
N ASN A 147 6.89 -3.80 2.02
CA ASN A 147 8.28 -3.47 2.30
C ASN A 147 8.61 -3.39 3.79
N ASP A 148 7.61 -3.48 4.65
CA ASP A 148 7.74 -3.25 6.09
C ASP A 148 6.88 -4.27 6.87
N ILE A 149 7.15 -5.55 6.58
CA ILE A 149 6.45 -6.69 7.19
C ILE A 149 6.91 -6.81 8.65
N GLY A 150 5.95 -6.95 9.58
CA GLY A 150 6.24 -7.13 11.00
C GLY A 150 6.21 -5.85 11.83
N ASN A 151 5.72 -4.75 11.29
CA ASN A 151 5.47 -3.55 12.07
C ASN A 151 4.34 -3.79 13.07
N GLU A 152 4.62 -3.42 14.30
CA GLU A 152 3.67 -3.47 15.40
C GLU A 152 3.06 -2.09 15.61
N TYR A 153 1.74 -2.06 15.69
CA TYR A 153 0.98 -0.84 15.91
C TYR A 153 0.24 -0.90 17.25
N ARG A 154 0.11 0.25 17.87
CA ARG A 154 -0.82 0.43 19.00
C ARG A 154 -2.10 1.04 18.44
N PHE A 155 -3.20 0.36 18.64
CA PHE A 155 -4.51 0.81 18.20
C PHE A 155 -5.34 1.30 19.37
N PHE A 156 -5.98 2.47 19.22
CA PHE A 156 -6.85 3.03 20.21
C PHE A 156 -8.19 3.41 19.57
N PHE A 157 -9.25 2.76 19.99
CA PHE A 157 -10.60 3.00 19.55
C PHE A 157 -11.42 3.67 20.67
N LYS A 158 -12.19 4.69 20.28
CA LYS A 158 -13.17 5.35 21.15
C LYS A 158 -14.54 5.24 20.53
N GLY A 159 -15.51 4.79 21.30
CA GLY A 159 -16.90 4.71 20.87
C GLY A 159 -17.85 5.14 21.98
N VAL A 160 -19.10 5.34 21.59
CA VAL A 160 -20.21 5.58 22.52
C VAL A 160 -21.28 4.54 22.24
N ASP A 161 -21.71 3.83 23.26
CA ASP A 161 -22.88 2.96 23.17
C ASP A 161 -24.12 3.84 22.94
N THR A 162 -24.68 3.75 21.75
CA THR A 162 -25.85 4.58 21.37
C THR A 162 -27.12 4.23 22.13
N TYR A 163 -27.17 3.05 22.75
CA TYR A 163 -28.35 2.62 23.53
C TYR A 163 -28.33 3.16 24.97
N LYS A 164 -27.17 3.11 25.63
CA LYS A 164 -27.00 3.55 27.03
C LYS A 164 -26.26 4.88 27.16
N GLY A 165 -25.61 5.35 26.10
CA GLY A 165 -24.77 6.55 26.16
C GLY A 165 -23.42 6.34 26.84
N ASP A 166 -23.05 5.11 27.15
CA ASP A 166 -21.79 4.79 27.82
C ASP A 166 -20.61 4.99 26.87
N LYS A 167 -19.52 5.55 27.39
CA LYS A 167 -18.26 5.72 26.64
C LYS A 167 -17.43 4.44 26.73
N VAL A 168 -17.08 3.92 25.58
CA VAL A 168 -16.25 2.72 25.46
C VAL A 168 -14.91 3.08 24.85
N ALA A 169 -13.83 2.60 25.45
CA ALA A 169 -12.49 2.73 24.89
C ALA A 169 -11.83 1.35 24.81
N VAL A 170 -11.25 1.03 23.66
CA VAL A 170 -10.51 -0.19 23.44
C VAL A 170 -9.08 0.17 23.07
N THR A 171 -8.11 -0.40 23.78
CA THR A 171 -6.69 -0.25 23.48
C THR A 171 -6.10 -1.60 23.14
N LEU A 172 -5.54 -1.69 21.94
CA LEU A 172 -4.78 -2.85 21.49
C LEU A 172 -3.31 -2.42 21.45
N TRP A 173 -2.50 -3.05 22.29
CA TRP A 173 -1.13 -2.62 22.51
C TRP A 173 -0.18 -3.08 21.42
N ARG A 174 -0.52 -4.17 20.75
CA ARG A 174 0.30 -4.79 19.72
C ARG A 174 -0.60 -5.39 18.66
N VAL A 175 -0.64 -4.77 17.50
CA VAL A 175 -1.43 -5.20 16.34
C VAL A 175 -0.49 -5.33 15.15
N GLU A 176 -0.53 -6.48 14.53
CA GLU A 176 0.15 -6.75 13.26
C GLU A 176 -0.92 -6.95 12.18
N PHE A 177 -0.66 -6.44 10.98
CA PHE A 177 -1.53 -6.66 9.82
C PHE A 177 -1.02 -7.85 9.02
N SER A 178 -1.92 -8.77 8.69
CA SER A 178 -1.65 -9.98 7.91
C SER A 178 -2.53 -10.08 6.67
#